data_758809962e8834c6a23b584683f5b1a6
#
_entry.id   758809962e8834c6a23b584683f5b1a6
#
_cell.length_a   1.000
_cell.length_b   1.000
_cell.length_c   1.000
_cell.angle_alpha   90.00
_cell.angle_beta   90.00
_cell.angle_gamma   90.00
#
_symmetry.space_group_name_H-M   'P 1'
#
loop_
_entity.id
_entity.type
_entity.pdbx_description
1 polymer ?
#
loop_
_entity_poly.entity_id
_entity_poly.type
_entity_poly.pdbx_seq_one_letter_code
_entity_poly.pdbx_strand_id
1 'polypeptide(L)'
;MDHHRVGISGLATYLPPYRVDLSNWCDWTGNSKEKINYVIGSGFRILGPNQSIYTMAANAVLQLIESYDINPSDIAYLALGTESSTDNSTGSVIIKGMINDELIKRK
;
A
#
# COMPACT_ATOMS: atom_id res chain seq x y z
N MET A 1 -7.17 30.70 -22.19
CA MET A 1 -6.30 30.22 -21.10
C MET A 1 -6.88 28.95 -20.55
N ASP A 2 -6.18 27.84 -20.73
CA ASP A 2 -6.65 26.57 -20.23
C ASP A 2 -6.47 26.51 -18.72
N HIS A 3 -7.57 26.40 -18.01
CA HIS A 3 -7.54 26.18 -16.58
C HIS A 3 -7.48 24.67 -16.32
N HIS A 4 -6.28 24.17 -16.01
CA HIS A 4 -6.12 22.80 -15.61
C HIS A 4 -6.67 22.60 -14.19
N ARG A 5 -7.65 21.76 -14.07
CA ARG A 5 -8.16 21.35 -12.75
C ARG A 5 -7.29 20.23 -12.20
N VAL A 6 -6.82 20.41 -10.99
CA VAL A 6 -6.02 19.41 -10.29
C VAL A 6 -6.88 18.76 -9.20
N GLY A 7 -6.84 17.46 -9.12
CA GLY A 7 -7.60 16.72 -8.14
C GLY A 7 -7.17 15.26 -8.08
N ILE A 8 -7.86 14.47 -7.26
CA ILE A 8 -7.65 13.03 -7.17
C ILE A 8 -8.48 12.36 -8.25
N SER A 9 -7.83 11.72 -9.21
CA SER A 9 -8.49 11.06 -10.33
C SER A 9 -8.69 9.56 -10.14
N GLY A 10 -8.09 8.95 -9.12
CA GLY A 10 -8.25 7.54 -8.83
C GLY A 10 -7.73 7.16 -7.47
N LEU A 11 -8.18 6.01 -6.98
CA LEU A 11 -7.77 5.45 -5.71
C LEU A 11 -7.74 3.92 -5.83
N ALA A 12 -6.71 3.30 -5.27
CA ALA A 12 -6.64 1.85 -5.12
C ALA A 12 -6.08 1.51 -3.74
N THR A 13 -6.49 0.36 -3.22
CA THR A 13 -6.02 -0.15 -1.94
C THR A 13 -5.53 -1.57 -2.09
N TYR A 14 -4.48 -1.90 -1.37
CA TYR A 14 -4.02 -3.27 -1.22
C TYR A 14 -4.13 -3.68 0.23
N LEU A 15 -4.82 -4.79 0.48
CA LEU A 15 -4.98 -5.36 1.82
C LEU A 15 -4.18 -6.66 1.90
N PRO A 16 -3.24 -6.79 2.85
CA PRO A 16 -2.53 -8.05 3.07
C PRO A 16 -3.51 -9.20 3.37
N PRO A 17 -3.14 -10.45 3.05
CA PRO A 17 -4.09 -11.58 3.08
C PRO A 17 -4.50 -12.01 4.48
N TYR A 18 -3.66 -11.82 5.48
CA TYR A 18 -3.94 -12.30 6.83
C TYR A 18 -4.58 -11.24 7.69
N ARG A 19 -5.74 -11.56 8.23
CA ARG A 19 -6.46 -10.71 9.17
C ARG A 19 -6.32 -11.26 10.59
N VAL A 20 -5.98 -10.37 11.53
CA VAL A 20 -5.90 -10.69 12.95
C VAL A 20 -7.10 -10.05 13.64
N ASP A 21 -7.87 -10.86 14.36
CA ASP A 21 -8.95 -10.39 15.21
C ASP A 21 -8.39 -9.71 16.46
N LEU A 22 -8.87 -8.50 16.76
CA LEU A 22 -8.32 -7.72 17.86
C LEU A 22 -8.56 -8.38 19.21
N SER A 23 -9.73 -8.98 19.43
CA SER A 23 -10.02 -9.64 20.70
C SER A 23 -9.05 -10.77 21.00
N ASN A 24 -8.84 -11.64 20.01
CA ASN A 24 -7.91 -12.76 20.13
C ASN A 24 -6.48 -12.30 20.36
N TRP A 25 -6.05 -11.27 19.63
CA TRP A 25 -4.70 -10.71 19.78
C TRP A 25 -4.49 -10.08 21.16
N CYS A 26 -5.47 -9.35 21.67
CA CYS A 26 -5.40 -8.75 23.00
C CYS A 26 -5.37 -9.80 24.11
N ASP A 27 -6.15 -10.86 23.98
CA ASP A 27 -6.14 -11.99 24.93
C ASP A 27 -4.78 -12.68 24.95
N TRP A 28 -4.19 -12.87 23.79
CA TRP A 28 -2.88 -13.51 23.65
C TRP A 28 -1.72 -12.64 24.15
N THR A 29 -1.77 -11.33 23.91
CA THR A 29 -0.67 -10.39 24.23
C THR A 29 -0.85 -9.68 25.58
N GLY A 30 -2.01 -9.76 26.20
CA GLY A 30 -2.33 -9.04 27.44
C GLY A 30 -2.61 -7.54 27.24
N ASN A 31 -2.84 -7.09 26.00
CA ASN A 31 -3.16 -5.71 25.69
C ASN A 31 -4.63 -5.38 26.00
N SER A 32 -4.92 -4.12 26.33
CA SER A 32 -6.27 -3.63 26.57
C SER A 32 -7.03 -3.44 25.25
N LYS A 33 -8.06 -4.24 25.04
CA LYS A 33 -8.94 -4.14 23.88
C LYS A 33 -9.59 -2.77 23.75
N GLU A 34 -10.04 -2.18 24.86
CA GLU A 34 -10.72 -0.89 24.86
C GLU A 34 -9.84 0.23 24.28
N LYS A 35 -8.57 0.24 24.70
CA LYS A 35 -7.62 1.26 24.25
C LYS A 35 -7.29 1.12 22.77
N ILE A 36 -7.10 -0.10 22.31
CA ILE A 36 -6.65 -0.36 20.95
C ILE A 36 -7.81 -0.30 19.96
N ASN A 37 -8.99 -0.78 20.34
CA ASN A 37 -10.19 -0.74 19.48
C ASN A 37 -10.53 0.69 19.03
N TYR A 38 -10.33 1.66 19.91
CA TYR A 38 -10.59 3.06 19.56
C TYR A 38 -9.75 3.55 18.38
N VAL A 39 -8.53 3.02 18.24
CA VAL A 39 -7.57 3.44 17.20
C VAL A 39 -7.70 2.61 15.93
N ILE A 40 -7.78 1.28 16.06
CA ILE A 40 -7.69 0.37 14.90
C ILE A 40 -8.96 -0.43 14.61
N GLY A 41 -10.00 -0.27 15.41
CA GLY A 41 -11.25 -1.01 15.22
C GLY A 41 -11.16 -2.47 15.68
N SER A 42 -11.83 -3.37 14.95
CA SER A 42 -12.01 -4.76 15.36
C SER A 42 -10.91 -5.72 14.97
N GLY A 43 -9.96 -5.27 14.17
CA GLY A 43 -8.88 -6.12 13.69
C GLY A 43 -7.89 -5.37 12.81
N PHE A 44 -6.85 -6.05 12.41
CA PHE A 44 -5.83 -5.52 11.52
C PHE A 44 -5.29 -6.61 10.60
N ARG A 45 -4.57 -6.21 9.57
CA ARG A 45 -3.98 -7.15 8.63
C ARG A 45 -2.47 -7.16 8.76
N ILE A 46 -1.89 -8.31 8.48
CA ILE A 46 -0.44 -8.53 8.51
C ILE A 46 0.05 -9.07 7.18
N LEU A 47 1.32 -8.81 6.93
CA LEU A 47 2.01 -9.28 5.73
C LEU A 47 2.11 -10.80 5.69
N GLY A 48 2.08 -11.34 4.48
CA GLY A 48 2.48 -12.72 4.23
C GLY A 48 4.01 -12.88 4.33
N PRO A 49 4.50 -14.14 4.38
CA PRO A 49 5.93 -14.41 4.61
C PRO A 49 6.85 -13.87 3.51
N ASN A 50 6.35 -13.69 2.30
CA ASN A 50 7.13 -13.19 1.16
C ASN A 50 6.75 -11.76 0.77
N GLN A 51 6.14 -11.01 1.66
CA GLN A 51 5.68 -9.65 1.41
C GLN A 51 6.46 -8.64 2.25
N SER A 52 6.54 -7.42 1.73
CA SER A 52 7.10 -6.25 2.42
C SER A 52 6.19 -5.05 2.17
N ILE A 53 6.47 -3.92 2.82
CA ILE A 53 5.76 -2.68 2.52
C ILE A 53 5.94 -2.28 1.04
N TYR A 54 7.08 -2.61 0.46
CA TYR A 54 7.37 -2.31 -0.95
C TYR A 54 6.52 -3.13 -1.90
N THR A 55 6.38 -4.43 -1.66
CA THR A 55 5.52 -5.28 -2.47
C THR A 55 4.05 -4.90 -2.33
N MET A 56 3.61 -4.53 -1.14
CA MET A 56 2.25 -4.02 -0.92
C MET A 56 1.99 -2.73 -1.70
N ALA A 57 2.92 -1.77 -1.59
CA ALA A 57 2.79 -0.50 -2.30
C ALA A 57 2.82 -0.69 -3.81
N ALA A 58 3.71 -1.55 -4.32
CA ALA A 58 3.77 -1.87 -5.75
C ALA A 58 2.46 -2.51 -6.24
N ASN A 59 1.87 -3.42 -5.47
CA ASN A 59 0.58 -4.01 -5.80
C ASN A 59 -0.55 -2.98 -5.85
N ALA A 60 -0.57 -2.04 -4.91
CA ALA A 60 -1.56 -0.95 -4.92
C ALA A 60 -1.42 -0.07 -6.17
N VAL A 61 -0.20 0.28 -6.56
CA VAL A 61 0.07 1.07 -7.77
C VAL A 61 -0.32 0.31 -9.04
N LEU A 62 0.03 -0.97 -9.13
CA LEU A 62 -0.34 -1.81 -10.27
C LEU A 62 -1.86 -1.95 -10.40
N GLN A 63 -2.55 -2.13 -9.29
CA GLN A 63 -4.00 -2.17 -9.26
C GLN A 63 -4.62 -0.85 -9.73
N LEU A 64 -4.04 0.28 -9.33
CA LEU A 64 -4.47 1.60 -9.77
C LEU A 64 -4.30 1.77 -11.28
N ILE A 65 -3.13 1.39 -11.80
CA ILE A 65 -2.81 1.45 -13.23
C ILE A 65 -3.82 0.62 -14.03
N GLU A 66 -4.08 -0.61 -13.60
CA GLU A 66 -5.02 -1.51 -14.28
C GLU A 66 -6.46 -1.03 -14.20
N SER A 67 -6.90 -0.61 -13.01
CA SER A 67 -8.30 -0.24 -12.77
C SER A 67 -8.73 1.01 -13.54
N TYR A 68 -7.79 1.93 -13.77
CA TYR A 68 -8.08 3.19 -14.45
C TYR A 68 -7.44 3.29 -15.85
N ASP A 69 -6.86 2.19 -16.33
CA ASP A 69 -6.20 2.14 -17.64
C ASP A 69 -5.19 3.28 -17.83
N ILE A 70 -4.36 3.47 -16.81
CA ILE A 70 -3.35 4.53 -16.80
C ILE A 70 -2.17 4.14 -17.68
N ASN A 71 -1.76 5.03 -18.58
CA ASN A 71 -0.50 4.86 -19.27
C ASN A 71 0.66 5.18 -18.30
N PRO A 72 1.53 4.20 -17.98
CA PRO A 72 2.62 4.45 -17.03
C PRO A 72 3.54 5.60 -17.43
N SER A 73 3.66 5.89 -18.72
CA SER A 73 4.46 7.01 -19.23
C SER A 73 3.92 8.39 -18.82
N ASP A 74 2.64 8.45 -18.44
CA ASP A 74 2.01 9.69 -18.00
C ASP A 74 2.23 9.97 -16.51
N ILE A 75 2.82 9.02 -15.77
CA ILE A 75 3.12 9.18 -14.36
C ILE A 75 4.43 9.96 -14.21
N ALA A 76 4.32 11.22 -13.79
CA ALA A 76 5.47 12.10 -13.65
C ALA A 76 6.14 12.03 -12.28
N TYR A 77 5.43 11.57 -11.26
CA TYR A 77 5.92 11.56 -9.88
C TYR A 77 5.32 10.40 -9.09
N LEU A 78 6.17 9.70 -8.34
CA LEU A 78 5.78 8.62 -7.44
C LEU A 78 6.33 8.91 -6.05
N ALA A 79 5.46 8.97 -5.05
CA ALA A 79 5.84 9.18 -3.66
C ALA A 79 5.36 8.04 -2.77
N LEU A 80 6.17 7.66 -1.80
CA LEU A 80 5.84 6.69 -0.77
C LEU A 80 5.97 7.34 0.61
N GLY A 81 4.91 7.25 1.42
CA GLY A 81 4.94 7.63 2.82
C GLY A 81 4.72 6.39 3.69
N THR A 82 5.63 6.13 4.63
CA THR A 82 5.51 5.01 5.57
C THR A 82 6.36 5.23 6.82
N GLU A 83 5.91 4.70 7.94
CA GLU A 83 6.68 4.63 9.19
C GLU A 83 7.28 3.24 9.43
N SER A 84 7.00 2.27 8.56
CA SER A 84 7.38 0.86 8.73
C SER A 84 8.50 0.43 7.80
N SER A 85 9.23 1.38 7.22
CA SER A 85 10.35 1.12 6.33
C SER A 85 11.66 1.09 7.11
N THR A 86 12.56 0.22 6.69
CA THR A 86 13.96 0.20 7.15
C THR A 86 14.85 1.18 6.36
N ASP A 87 14.35 1.67 5.24
CA ASP A 87 15.04 2.64 4.38
C ASP A 87 14.39 4.01 4.47
N ASN A 88 15.17 5.03 4.70
CA ASN A 88 14.65 6.38 4.95
C ASN A 88 14.35 7.18 3.69
N SER A 89 14.79 6.77 2.51
CA SER A 89 14.68 7.63 1.32
C SER A 89 14.57 6.92 -0.01
N THR A 90 14.66 5.60 -0.08
CA THR A 90 14.72 4.87 -1.34
C THR A 90 13.47 4.07 -1.70
N GLY A 91 12.44 4.12 -0.85
CA GLY A 91 11.23 3.31 -1.03
C GLY A 91 10.54 3.50 -2.37
N SER A 92 10.36 4.73 -2.82
CA SER A 92 9.72 5.02 -4.11
C SER A 92 10.52 4.51 -5.30
N VAL A 93 11.85 4.53 -5.23
CA VAL A 93 12.74 4.00 -6.26
C VAL A 93 12.61 2.48 -6.35
N ILE A 94 12.59 1.80 -5.21
CA ILE A 94 12.39 0.34 -5.13
C ILE A 94 11.04 -0.04 -5.74
N ILE A 95 9.98 0.64 -5.38
CA ILE A 95 8.63 0.42 -5.92
C ILE A 95 8.59 0.65 -7.42
N LYS A 96 9.21 1.72 -7.90
CA LYS A 96 9.31 1.99 -9.34
C LYS A 96 9.96 0.83 -10.09
N GLY A 97 11.06 0.30 -9.57
CA GLY A 97 11.73 -0.86 -10.14
C GLY A 97 10.83 -2.09 -10.19
N MET A 98 10.13 -2.40 -9.10
CA MET A 98 9.18 -3.52 -9.04
C MET A 98 8.06 -3.37 -10.06
N ILE A 99 7.49 -2.19 -10.19
CA ILE A 99 6.40 -1.90 -11.13
C ILE A 99 6.89 -2.06 -12.56
N ASN A 100 8.05 -1.51 -12.89
CA ASN A 100 8.62 -1.63 -14.24
C ASN A 100 8.88 -3.08 -14.61
N ASP A 101 9.46 -3.87 -13.71
CA ASP A 101 9.70 -5.30 -13.95
C ASP A 101 8.39 -6.06 -14.21
N GLU A 102 7.37 -5.81 -13.43
CA GLU A 102 6.08 -6.47 -13.58
C GLU A 102 5.38 -6.06 -14.88
N LEU A 103 5.42 -4.78 -15.24
CA LEU A 103 4.83 -4.29 -16.49
C LEU A 103 5.53 -4.89 -17.72
N ILE A 104 6.85 -5.08 -17.65
CA ILE A 104 7.61 -5.77 -18.73
C ILE A 104 7.16 -7.22 -18.85
N LYS A 105 7.01 -7.94 -17.73
CA LYS A 105 6.57 -9.33 -17.73
C LYS A 105 5.16 -9.53 -18.28
N ARG A 106 4.29 -8.53 -18.14
CA ARG A 106 2.89 -8.58 -18.63
C ARG A 106 2.75 -8.26 -20.11
N LYS A 107 3.81 -7.81 -20.76
CA LYS A 107 3.84 -7.62 -22.21
C LYS A 107 4.13 -8.95 -22.90
#